data_ec9b5199fdd89f42edb9bf4150348c43
#
_entry.id   ec9b5199fdd89f42edb9bf4150348c43
#
_cell.length_a   1.000
_cell.length_b   1.000
_cell.length_c   1.000
_cell.angle_alpha   90.00
_cell.angle_beta   90.00
_cell.angle_gamma   90.00
#
_symmetry.space_group_name_H-M   'P 1'
#
loop_
_entity.id
_entity.type
_entity.pdbx_description
1 polymer ?
#
loop_
_entity_poly.entity_id
_entity_poly.type
_entity_poly.pdbx_seq_one_letter_code
_entity_poly.pdbx_strand_id
1 'polypeptide(L)'
;MNIKITGKELKATDAIKNYIDTKAERIEKYFDTEDINLFVTIKKEGGDQVAEMQISVNGESFRAVTASNDLYASIDKDIDILEGQIRKWKLKRTSKIWQNL
;
A
#
# COMPACT_ATOMS: atom_id res chain seq x y z
N MET A 1 10.23 7.51 -1.40
CA MET A 1 8.83 7.30 -0.95
C MET A 1 8.63 7.93 0.40
N ASN A 2 7.57 8.68 0.57
CA ASN A 2 7.18 9.25 1.85
C ASN A 2 6.10 8.36 2.46
N ILE A 3 6.33 7.89 3.68
CA ILE A 3 5.40 7.00 4.38
C ILE A 3 4.92 7.68 5.65
N LYS A 4 3.61 7.79 5.80
CA LYS A 4 2.98 8.29 7.02
C LYS A 4 2.11 7.19 7.62
N ILE A 5 2.38 6.84 8.87
CA ILE A 5 1.68 5.78 9.59
C ILE A 5 0.93 6.36 10.77
N THR A 6 -0.36 6.08 10.84
CA THR A 6 -1.23 6.52 11.94
C THR A 6 -1.83 5.29 12.62
N GLY A 7 -1.77 5.25 13.94
CA GLY A 7 -2.41 4.20 14.73
C GLY A 7 -3.66 4.72 15.41
N LYS A 8 -4.75 3.97 15.35
CA LYS A 8 -6.01 4.25 16.07
C LYS A 8 -6.32 3.08 16.99
N GLU A 9 -6.26 3.31 18.29
CA GLU A 9 -6.41 2.26 19.32
C GLU A 9 -5.36 1.15 19.18
N LEU A 10 -4.36 1.37 18.33
CA LEU A 10 -3.20 0.53 18.13
C LEU A 10 -1.99 1.44 17.99
N LYS A 11 -0.91 1.11 18.70
CA LYS A 11 0.32 1.88 18.61
C LYS A 11 1.13 1.43 17.39
N ALA A 12 1.54 2.41 16.57
CA ALA A 12 2.48 2.15 15.48
C ALA A 12 3.89 2.05 16.07
N THR A 13 4.27 0.84 16.48
CA THR A 13 5.59 0.58 17.07
C THR A 13 6.68 0.70 16.01
N ASP A 14 7.95 0.83 16.45
CA ASP A 14 9.09 0.87 15.52
C ASP A 14 9.18 -0.41 14.70
N ALA A 15 8.85 -1.56 15.28
CA ALA A 15 8.84 -2.84 14.57
C ALA A 15 7.83 -2.83 13.44
N ILE A 16 6.62 -2.30 13.67
CA ILE A 16 5.57 -2.17 12.66
C ILE A 16 5.99 -1.20 11.55
N LYS A 17 6.55 -0.05 11.92
CA LYS A 17 7.04 0.95 10.96
C LYS A 17 8.12 0.35 10.07
N ASN A 18 9.09 -0.36 10.65
CA ASN A 18 10.15 -1.00 9.90
C ASN A 18 9.62 -2.08 8.96
N TYR A 19 8.64 -2.84 9.41
CA TYR A 19 8.00 -3.87 8.61
C TYR A 19 7.31 -3.28 7.38
N ILE A 20 6.56 -2.19 7.58
CA ILE A 20 5.89 -1.47 6.50
C ILE A 20 6.92 -0.90 5.53
N ASP A 21 7.98 -0.26 6.02
CA ASP A 21 9.04 0.30 5.18
C ASP A 21 9.65 -0.77 4.27
N THR A 22 9.95 -1.93 4.83
CA THR A 22 10.54 -3.05 4.07
C THR A 22 9.59 -3.55 2.99
N LYS A 23 8.32 -3.75 3.35
CA LYS A 23 7.31 -4.24 2.39
C LYS A 23 7.00 -3.22 1.30
N ALA A 24 7.03 -1.92 1.64
CA ALA A 24 6.75 -0.85 0.69
C ALA A 24 7.78 -0.79 -0.45
N GLU A 25 8.98 -1.33 -0.26
CA GLU A 25 9.99 -1.42 -1.33
C GLU A 25 9.47 -2.18 -2.55
N ARG A 26 8.57 -3.14 -2.35
CA ARG A 26 7.95 -3.90 -3.45
C ARG A 26 7.13 -3.01 -4.38
N ILE A 27 6.65 -1.88 -3.88
CA ILE A 27 5.84 -0.93 -4.64
C ILE A 27 6.71 0.11 -5.33
N GLU A 28 7.76 0.58 -4.66
CA GLU A 28 8.67 1.59 -5.22
C GLU A 28 9.23 1.20 -6.59
N LYS A 29 9.54 -0.07 -6.78
CA LYS A 29 10.17 -0.55 -8.01
C LYS A 29 9.30 -0.39 -9.27
N TYR A 30 8.01 -0.13 -9.10
CA TYR A 30 7.11 0.08 -10.25
C TYR A 30 7.13 1.50 -10.77
N PHE A 31 7.78 2.42 -10.09
CA PHE A 31 7.76 3.84 -10.43
C PHE A 31 9.16 4.42 -10.55
N ASP A 32 9.34 5.32 -11.52
CA ASP A 32 10.62 6.01 -11.77
C ASP A 32 10.70 7.35 -11.05
N THR A 33 9.87 7.57 -10.05
CA THR A 33 9.86 8.80 -9.27
C THR A 33 10.00 8.49 -7.79
N GLU A 34 10.61 9.41 -7.04
CA GLU A 34 10.64 9.34 -5.58
C GLU A 34 9.41 10.00 -4.96
N ASP A 35 8.60 10.71 -5.75
CA ASP A 35 7.41 11.39 -5.29
C ASP A 35 6.23 10.43 -5.17
N ILE A 36 6.38 9.47 -4.28
CA ILE A 36 5.36 8.47 -3.94
C ILE A 36 4.98 8.70 -2.48
N ASN A 37 3.69 8.85 -2.22
CA ASN A 37 3.17 9.03 -0.86
C ASN A 37 2.34 7.81 -0.46
N LEU A 38 2.75 7.17 0.62
CA LEU A 38 2.03 6.04 1.19
C LEU A 38 1.45 6.44 2.55
N PHE A 39 0.14 6.41 2.66
CA PHE A 39 -0.57 6.67 3.90
C PHE A 39 -1.09 5.35 4.47
N VAL A 40 -0.69 5.03 5.69
CA VAL A 40 -1.08 3.80 6.36
C VAL A 40 -1.82 4.14 7.64
N THR A 41 -3.00 3.57 7.81
CA THR A 41 -3.74 3.64 9.07
C THR A 41 -3.89 2.22 9.59
N ILE A 42 -3.41 1.99 10.81
CA ILE A 42 -3.62 0.72 11.51
C ILE A 42 -4.60 0.96 12.65
N LYS A 43 -5.57 0.07 12.78
CA LYS A 43 -6.61 0.24 13.79
C LYS A 43 -7.15 -1.08 14.28
N LYS A 44 -7.80 -1.03 15.43
CA LYS A 44 -8.47 -2.18 16.02
C LYS A 44 -9.97 -2.00 15.86
N GLU A 45 -10.64 -2.97 15.27
CA GLU A 45 -12.11 -2.98 15.12
C GLU A 45 -12.65 -4.31 15.61
N GLY A 46 -13.33 -4.30 16.76
CA GLY A 46 -13.78 -5.51 17.39
C GLY A 46 -12.59 -6.40 17.71
N GLY A 47 -12.61 -7.64 17.25
CA GLY A 47 -11.50 -8.58 17.40
C GLY A 47 -10.47 -8.50 16.29
N ASP A 48 -10.68 -7.65 15.27
CA ASP A 48 -9.83 -7.60 14.10
C ASP A 48 -8.78 -6.50 14.20
N GLN A 49 -7.65 -6.74 13.56
CA GLN A 49 -6.61 -5.75 13.35
C GLN A 49 -6.62 -5.35 11.87
N VAL A 50 -6.86 -4.07 11.63
CA VAL A 50 -7.13 -3.54 10.30
C VAL A 50 -5.96 -2.70 9.83
N ALA A 51 -5.54 -2.92 8.58
CA ALA A 51 -4.58 -2.07 7.89
C ALA A 51 -5.27 -1.42 6.70
N GLU A 52 -5.21 -0.09 6.62
CA GLU A 52 -5.67 0.68 5.47
C GLU A 52 -4.46 1.33 4.85
N MET A 53 -4.29 1.19 3.54
CA MET A 53 -3.19 1.82 2.82
C MET A 53 -3.71 2.57 1.61
N GLN A 54 -3.14 3.74 1.37
CA GLN A 54 -3.42 4.53 0.18
C GLN A 54 -2.12 5.05 -0.39
N ILE A 55 -1.92 4.84 -1.70
CA ILE A 55 -0.76 5.34 -2.43
C ILE A 55 -1.22 6.44 -3.37
N SER A 56 -0.49 7.56 -3.37
CA SER A 56 -0.67 8.64 -4.34
C SER A 56 0.64 8.83 -5.08
N VAL A 57 0.59 8.70 -6.40
CA VAL A 57 1.77 8.84 -7.26
C VAL A 57 1.34 9.25 -8.67
N ASN A 58 2.00 10.25 -9.25
CA ASN A 58 1.75 10.70 -10.63
C ASN A 58 0.26 10.98 -10.93
N GLY A 59 -0.48 11.54 -9.96
CA GLY A 59 -1.91 11.83 -10.11
C GLY A 59 -2.81 10.61 -9.97
N GLU A 60 -2.25 9.42 -9.76
CA GLU A 60 -3.00 8.20 -9.53
C GLU A 60 -3.11 7.89 -8.05
N SER A 61 -4.16 7.18 -7.67
CA SER A 61 -4.39 6.76 -6.30
C SER A 61 -4.80 5.29 -6.25
N PHE A 62 -4.17 4.55 -5.35
CA PHE A 62 -4.47 3.13 -5.13
C PHE A 62 -4.76 2.92 -3.66
N ARG A 63 -5.71 2.06 -3.35
CA ARG A 63 -6.13 1.83 -1.97
C ARG A 63 -6.40 0.36 -1.69
N ALA A 64 -6.04 -0.06 -0.48
CA ALA A 64 -6.34 -1.40 0.02
C ALA A 64 -6.71 -1.33 1.50
N VAL A 65 -7.64 -2.18 1.92
CA VAL A 65 -8.07 -2.31 3.32
C VAL A 65 -8.19 -3.80 3.62
N THR A 66 -7.53 -4.25 4.68
CA THR A 66 -7.58 -5.65 5.10
C THR A 66 -7.80 -5.74 6.60
N ALA A 67 -8.74 -6.60 7.00
CA ALA A 67 -9.00 -6.94 8.39
C ALA A 67 -8.65 -8.41 8.63
N SER A 68 -7.93 -8.70 9.70
CA SER A 68 -7.58 -10.06 10.09
C SER A 68 -7.28 -10.08 11.59
N ASN A 69 -6.98 -11.26 12.12
CA ASN A 69 -6.59 -11.40 13.53
C ASN A 69 -5.11 -11.12 13.78
N ASP A 70 -4.35 -10.80 12.72
CA ASP A 70 -2.91 -10.52 12.80
C ASP A 70 -2.58 -9.30 11.95
N LEU A 71 -2.08 -8.24 12.59
CA LEU A 71 -1.77 -6.99 11.91
C LEU A 71 -0.74 -7.15 10.79
N TYR A 72 0.28 -7.98 11.00
CA TYR A 72 1.30 -8.23 9.99
C TYR A 72 0.70 -8.90 8.75
N ALA A 73 -0.24 -9.82 8.95
CA ALA A 73 -0.96 -10.45 7.85
C ALA A 73 -1.83 -9.44 7.09
N SER A 74 -2.47 -8.50 7.81
CA SER A 74 -3.25 -7.44 7.19
C SER A 74 -2.37 -6.51 6.35
N ILE A 75 -1.20 -6.16 6.85
CA ILE A 75 -0.22 -5.34 6.12
C ILE A 75 0.25 -6.07 4.86
N ASP A 76 0.63 -7.34 4.98
CA ASP A 76 1.07 -8.14 3.83
C ASP A 76 0.00 -8.20 2.74
N LYS A 77 -1.25 -8.40 3.15
CA LYS A 77 -2.36 -8.50 2.20
C LYS A 77 -2.60 -7.18 1.48
N ASP A 78 -2.53 -6.06 2.21
CA ASP A 78 -2.67 -4.74 1.60
C ASP A 78 -1.58 -4.50 0.54
N ILE A 79 -0.35 -4.85 0.85
CA ILE A 79 0.77 -4.70 -0.10
C ILE A 79 0.53 -5.55 -1.35
N ASP A 80 0.06 -6.79 -1.19
CA ASP A 80 -0.27 -7.67 -2.31
C ASP A 80 -1.38 -7.08 -3.18
N ILE A 81 -2.42 -6.54 -2.55
CA ILE A 81 -3.54 -5.91 -3.27
C ILE A 81 -3.07 -4.69 -4.05
N LEU A 82 -2.30 -3.82 -3.40
CA LEU A 82 -1.77 -2.61 -4.04
C LEU A 82 -0.86 -2.95 -5.22
N GLU A 83 0.03 -3.92 -5.04
CA GLU A 83 0.91 -4.38 -6.11
C GLU A 83 0.11 -4.90 -7.29
N GLY A 84 -0.95 -5.68 -7.04
CA GLY A 84 -1.84 -6.17 -8.08
C GLY A 84 -2.56 -5.05 -8.84
N GLN A 85 -3.04 -4.04 -8.12
CA GLN A 85 -3.68 -2.86 -8.73
C GLN A 85 -2.71 -2.08 -9.62
N ILE A 86 -1.49 -1.88 -9.14
CA ILE A 86 -0.44 -1.16 -9.87
C ILE A 86 -0.04 -1.90 -11.14
N ARG A 87 0.13 -3.23 -11.07
CA ARG A 87 0.43 -4.05 -12.25
C ARG A 87 -0.67 -3.92 -13.30
N LYS A 88 -1.93 -4.01 -12.90
CA LYS A 88 -3.06 -3.87 -13.82
C LYS A 88 -3.07 -2.50 -14.48
N TRP A 89 -2.82 -1.46 -13.70
CA TRP A 89 -2.76 -0.10 -14.22
C TRP A 89 -1.66 0.05 -15.26
N LYS A 90 -0.48 -0.48 -15.00
CA LYS A 90 0.64 -0.44 -15.96
C LYS A 90 0.35 -1.22 -17.23
N LEU A 91 -0.25 -2.41 -17.09
CA LEU A 91 -0.65 -3.23 -18.25
C LEU A 91 -1.68 -2.52 -19.12
N LYS A 92 -2.67 -1.88 -18.53
CA LYS A 92 -3.69 -1.13 -19.28
C LYS A 92 -3.08 0.03 -20.05
N ARG A 93 -2.11 0.72 -19.48
CA ARG A 93 -1.40 1.81 -20.17
C ARG A 93 -0.63 1.27 -21.38
N THR A 94 0.08 0.16 -21.20
CA THR A 94 0.82 -0.50 -22.28
C THR A 94 -0.13 -0.97 -23.37
N SER A 95 -1.25 -1.58 -23.00
CA SER A 95 -2.27 -2.04 -23.97
C SER A 95 -2.83 -0.88 -24.78
N LYS A 96 -3.10 0.26 -24.16
CA LYS A 96 -3.58 1.47 -24.86
C LYS A 96 -2.56 1.96 -25.89
N ILE A 97 -1.28 1.94 -25.54
CA ILE A 97 -0.21 2.34 -26.45
C ILE A 97 -0.19 1.41 -27.67
N TRP A 98 -0.29 0.11 -27.45
CA TRP A 98 -0.31 -0.89 -28.53
C TRP A 98 -1.55 -0.75 -29.42
N GLN A 99 -2.70 -0.44 -28.84
CA GLN A 99 -3.95 -0.27 -29.58
C GLN A 99 -3.96 0.98 -30.47
N ASN A 100 -3.14 1.97 -30.13
CA ASN A 100 -3.05 3.21 -30.92
C ASN A 100 -2.03 3.12 -32.06
N LEU A 101 -1.35 2.02 -32.17
CA LEU A 101 -0.41 1.76 -33.27
C LEU A 101 -1.09 1.00 -34.39
#